data_2f15c89a17fa50739c72643fd55eecce
#
_entry.id   2f15c89a17fa50739c72643fd55eecce
#
_cell.length_a   1.000
_cell.length_b   1.000
_cell.length_c   1.000
_cell.angle_alpha   90.00
_cell.angle_beta   90.00
_cell.angle_gamma   90.00
#
_symmetry.space_group_name_H-M   'P 1'
#
loop_
_entity.id
_entity.type
_entity.pdbx_description
1 polymer ?
#
loop_
_entity_poly.entity_id
_entity_poly.type
_entity_poly.pdbx_seq_one_letter_code
_entity_poly.pdbx_strand_id
1 'polypeptide(L)'
;MKAWHIENLKDVKQVEAAVQRKEGEVKVKTSKVAMSSTDLSFFADEKHDFYVPGHAALAYVSEADEDSGFKLGARVIISPFRTVTEHGVESVKTMGVDVDGLLRDFTCLPQENVFALPDGITDEEAVFAEYIAMGNNVFESLDCEKGDYIVIVGASTLGLILGQLATYYQFVPILVDMDAEKLALAEKWDIYYTLNPTYDNLERRVEQITGGRMSEVAIIAGESVPLNTALRLVKSQGQIILAGYVLKSKQPVDTDVILKKQLVMRGVCNGEGEMSSAINLLANKVIHTEGLIDHEIDFEDFPKFVDECVKYPHKFNKVLINFD
;
A
#
# COMPACT_ATOMS: atom_id res chain seq x y z
N MET A 1 -17.90 -15.84 13.05
CA MET A 1 -17.09 -15.14 12.05
C MET A 1 -17.34 -15.80 10.71
N LYS A 2 -17.76 -15.00 9.74
CA LYS A 2 -17.78 -15.38 8.33
C LYS A 2 -16.55 -14.76 7.65
N ALA A 3 -15.90 -15.52 6.78
CA ALA A 3 -14.74 -15.05 6.02
C ALA A 3 -14.77 -15.63 4.61
N TRP A 4 -14.19 -14.93 3.65
CA TRP A 4 -13.88 -15.48 2.35
C TRP A 4 -12.51 -16.14 2.37
N HIS A 5 -12.44 -17.43 2.04
CA HIS A 5 -11.22 -18.19 1.84
C HIS A 5 -10.95 -18.34 0.35
N ILE A 6 -9.70 -18.08 -0.04
CA ILE A 6 -9.18 -18.34 -1.37
C ILE A 6 -8.08 -19.41 -1.24
N GLU A 7 -8.29 -20.59 -1.79
CA GLU A 7 -7.24 -21.62 -1.94
C GLU A 7 -6.44 -21.38 -3.23
N ASN A 8 -7.15 -20.96 -4.26
CA ASN A 8 -6.62 -20.44 -5.52
C ASN A 8 -7.71 -19.58 -6.16
N LEU A 9 -7.39 -18.84 -7.23
CA LEU A 9 -8.35 -17.91 -7.85
C LEU A 9 -9.61 -18.56 -8.46
N LYS A 10 -9.71 -19.90 -8.45
CA LYS A 10 -10.90 -20.67 -8.90
C LYS A 10 -11.65 -21.33 -7.75
N ASP A 11 -11.06 -21.32 -6.55
CA ASP A 11 -11.65 -21.94 -5.36
C ASP A 11 -11.82 -20.88 -4.26
N VAL A 12 -12.93 -20.16 -4.36
CA VAL A 12 -13.34 -19.09 -3.43
C VAL A 12 -14.56 -19.58 -2.67
N LYS A 13 -14.46 -19.73 -1.35
CA LYS A 13 -15.54 -20.24 -0.52
C LYS A 13 -15.72 -19.44 0.75
N GLN A 14 -16.96 -19.27 1.17
CA GLN A 14 -17.27 -18.69 2.47
C GLN A 14 -17.09 -19.76 3.56
N VAL A 15 -16.41 -19.38 4.64
CA VAL A 15 -16.21 -20.25 5.80
C VAL A 15 -16.76 -19.58 7.05
N GLU A 16 -17.21 -20.40 7.99
CA GLU A 16 -17.66 -19.94 9.30
C GLU A 16 -16.79 -20.54 10.40
N ALA A 17 -16.34 -19.72 11.35
CA ALA A 17 -15.55 -20.16 12.49
C ALA A 17 -15.94 -19.37 13.76
N ALA A 18 -15.75 -19.99 14.93
CA ALA A 18 -15.86 -19.27 16.19
C ALA A 18 -14.67 -18.32 16.35
N VAL A 19 -14.93 -17.11 16.83
CA VAL A 19 -13.90 -16.14 17.20
C VAL A 19 -14.05 -15.83 18.69
N GLN A 20 -13.02 -16.16 19.45
CA GLN A 20 -12.96 -15.86 20.88
C GLN A 20 -11.85 -14.87 21.14
N ARG A 21 -12.21 -13.76 21.78
CA ARG A 21 -11.27 -12.74 22.23
C ARG A 21 -10.44 -13.27 23.42
N LYS A 22 -9.16 -12.99 23.43
CA LYS A 22 -8.27 -13.18 24.57
C LYS A 22 -8.09 -11.87 25.32
N GLU A 23 -7.61 -11.96 26.56
CA GLU A 23 -7.17 -10.78 27.34
C GLU A 23 -6.09 -10.01 26.57
N GLY A 24 -6.17 -8.69 26.55
CA GLY A 24 -5.25 -7.82 25.78
C GLY A 24 -5.59 -7.69 24.28
N GLU A 25 -6.60 -8.42 23.77
CA GLU A 25 -7.08 -8.24 22.41
C GLU A 25 -8.31 -7.33 22.35
N VAL A 26 -8.50 -6.70 21.20
CA VAL A 26 -9.75 -6.01 20.82
C VAL A 26 -10.46 -6.84 19.77
N LYS A 27 -11.74 -7.12 19.98
CA LYS A 27 -12.59 -7.72 18.95
C LYS A 27 -13.29 -6.61 18.18
N VAL A 28 -13.16 -6.65 16.88
CA VAL A 28 -13.74 -5.66 15.98
C VAL A 28 -14.73 -6.33 15.01
N LYS A 29 -15.80 -5.60 14.67
CA LYS A 29 -16.69 -5.91 13.54
C LYS A 29 -16.21 -5.13 12.34
N THR A 30 -15.82 -5.82 11.28
CA THR A 30 -15.39 -5.20 10.02
C THR A 30 -16.58 -4.45 9.39
N SER A 31 -16.33 -3.27 8.90
CA SER A 31 -17.30 -2.45 8.15
C SER A 31 -16.96 -2.37 6.68
N LYS A 32 -15.68 -2.12 6.38
CA LYS A 32 -15.20 -1.99 4.99
C LYS A 32 -13.82 -2.61 4.86
N VAL A 33 -13.54 -3.23 3.71
CA VAL A 33 -12.20 -3.69 3.31
C VAL A 33 -11.89 -3.16 1.92
N ALA A 34 -10.76 -2.49 1.76
CA ALA A 34 -10.30 -2.04 0.46
C ALA A 34 -9.35 -3.05 -0.16
N MET A 35 -9.64 -3.49 -1.39
CA MET A 35 -8.88 -4.48 -2.13
C MET A 35 -8.60 -4.06 -3.57
N SER A 36 -7.61 -4.68 -4.18
CA SER A 36 -7.24 -4.51 -5.59
C SER A 36 -6.94 -5.85 -6.26
N SER A 37 -6.75 -5.86 -7.57
CA SER A 37 -6.27 -7.05 -8.27
C SER A 37 -4.90 -7.53 -7.76
N THR A 38 -4.11 -6.64 -7.16
CA THR A 38 -2.81 -6.99 -6.55
C THR A 38 -2.99 -7.90 -5.34
N ASP A 39 -4.01 -7.64 -4.49
CA ASP A 39 -4.33 -8.50 -3.34
C ASP A 39 -4.63 -9.94 -3.78
N LEU A 40 -5.31 -10.10 -4.92
CA LEU A 40 -5.63 -11.41 -5.47
C LEU A 40 -4.42 -12.10 -6.10
N SER A 41 -3.39 -11.35 -6.50
CA SER A 41 -2.20 -11.95 -7.12
C SER A 41 -1.41 -12.85 -6.17
N PHE A 42 -1.56 -12.67 -4.85
CA PHE A 42 -0.97 -13.57 -3.85
C PHE A 42 -1.56 -14.99 -3.89
N PHE A 43 -2.76 -15.14 -4.45
CA PHE A 43 -3.46 -16.42 -4.59
C PHE A 43 -3.35 -17.03 -6.00
N ALA A 44 -2.55 -16.42 -6.87
CA ALA A 44 -2.32 -16.94 -8.23
C ALA A 44 -1.44 -18.20 -8.22
N ASP A 45 -0.53 -18.32 -7.25
CA ASP A 45 0.31 -19.49 -7.04
C ASP A 45 -0.32 -20.39 -5.95
N GLU A 46 -0.27 -21.70 -6.12
CA GLU A 46 -0.83 -22.69 -5.17
C GLU A 46 -0.04 -22.82 -3.84
N LYS A 47 0.99 -22.02 -3.63
CA LYS A 47 1.89 -22.09 -2.47
C LYS A 47 1.78 -20.81 -1.62
N HIS A 48 0.73 -20.74 -0.84
CA HIS A 48 0.59 -19.72 0.22
C HIS A 48 0.10 -20.39 1.52
N ASP A 49 0.51 -19.83 2.65
CA ASP A 49 0.21 -20.34 3.98
C ASP A 49 -0.95 -19.58 4.65
N PHE A 50 -1.71 -18.79 3.88
CA PHE A 50 -2.88 -18.04 4.35
C PHE A 50 -4.00 -18.11 3.30
N TYR A 51 -5.25 -17.90 3.77
CA TYR A 51 -6.45 -18.12 2.94
C TYR A 51 -7.38 -16.90 2.89
N VAL A 52 -7.31 -16.02 3.88
CA VAL A 52 -8.16 -14.82 3.96
C VAL A 52 -7.40 -13.61 3.40
N PRO A 53 -7.89 -12.99 2.32
CA PRO A 53 -7.26 -11.79 1.77
C PRO A 53 -7.60 -10.53 2.56
N GLY A 54 -7.06 -9.39 2.10
CA GLY A 54 -7.37 -8.04 2.58
C GLY A 54 -6.46 -7.57 3.71
N HIS A 55 -5.87 -6.38 3.52
CA HIS A 55 -4.93 -5.76 4.47
C HIS A 55 -5.37 -4.34 4.89
N ALA A 56 -6.31 -3.71 4.20
CA ALA A 56 -6.82 -2.37 4.52
C ALA A 56 -8.27 -2.44 4.98
N ALA A 57 -8.54 -2.34 6.28
CA ALA A 57 -9.88 -2.52 6.84
C ALA A 57 -10.28 -1.47 7.86
N LEU A 58 -11.49 -0.94 7.70
CA LEU A 58 -12.23 -0.16 8.68
C LEU A 58 -13.14 -1.08 9.49
N ALA A 59 -13.25 -0.83 10.79
CA ALA A 59 -14.07 -1.64 11.68
C ALA A 59 -14.66 -0.82 12.84
N TYR A 60 -15.54 -1.47 13.60
CA TYR A 60 -16.09 -0.96 14.86
C TYR A 60 -15.72 -1.88 16.01
N VAL A 61 -15.32 -1.32 17.15
CA VAL A 61 -15.02 -2.09 18.36
C VAL A 61 -16.28 -2.79 18.85
N SER A 62 -16.26 -4.12 18.96
CA SER A 62 -17.37 -4.93 19.46
C SER A 62 -17.14 -5.46 20.88
N GLU A 63 -15.88 -5.77 21.25
CA GLU A 63 -15.48 -6.17 22.60
C GLU A 63 -14.05 -5.69 22.87
N ALA A 64 -13.80 -5.18 24.08
CA ALA A 64 -12.47 -4.79 24.55
C ALA A 64 -12.41 -4.88 26.08
N ASP A 65 -11.20 -4.89 26.65
CA ASP A 65 -11.03 -4.82 28.10
C ASP A 65 -11.38 -3.42 28.62
N GLU A 66 -11.86 -3.30 29.85
CA GLU A 66 -12.30 -2.03 30.42
C GLU A 66 -11.18 -0.96 30.50
N ASP A 67 -9.94 -1.41 30.66
CA ASP A 67 -8.75 -0.58 30.75
C ASP A 67 -8.05 -0.35 29.42
N SER A 68 -8.53 -0.92 28.32
CA SER A 68 -7.95 -0.80 26.98
C SER A 68 -8.02 0.63 26.39
N GLY A 69 -8.89 1.49 26.93
CA GLY A 69 -9.18 2.81 26.37
C GLY A 69 -10.14 2.81 25.17
N PHE A 70 -10.50 1.65 24.62
CA PHE A 70 -11.45 1.54 23.52
C PHE A 70 -12.89 1.54 24.02
N LYS A 71 -13.76 2.34 23.38
CA LYS A 71 -15.20 2.35 23.63
C LYS A 71 -15.90 1.40 22.65
N LEU A 72 -16.91 0.67 23.12
CA LEU A 72 -17.76 -0.14 22.25
C LEU A 72 -18.43 0.75 21.19
N GLY A 73 -18.43 0.28 19.95
CA GLY A 73 -18.92 1.02 18.80
C GLY A 73 -17.97 2.11 18.29
N ALA A 74 -16.79 2.29 18.88
CA ALA A 74 -15.80 3.22 18.36
C ALA A 74 -15.34 2.78 16.97
N ARG A 75 -15.25 3.75 16.06
CA ARG A 75 -14.74 3.56 14.70
C ARG A 75 -13.22 3.46 14.72
N VAL A 76 -12.68 2.42 14.10
CA VAL A 76 -11.24 2.12 14.12
C VAL A 76 -10.73 1.69 12.76
N ILE A 77 -9.47 1.99 12.49
CA ILE A 77 -8.70 1.40 11.38
C ILE A 77 -7.75 0.34 11.94
N ILE A 78 -7.51 -0.70 11.17
CA ILE A 78 -6.65 -1.81 11.56
C ILE A 78 -5.28 -1.63 10.90
N SER A 79 -4.21 -1.67 11.70
CA SER A 79 -2.86 -1.87 11.17
C SER A 79 -2.71 -3.33 10.79
N PRO A 80 -2.43 -3.65 9.51
CA PRO A 80 -2.20 -5.03 9.10
C PRO A 80 -0.82 -5.56 9.49
N PHE A 81 0.08 -4.70 9.98
CA PHE A 81 1.47 -5.03 10.29
C PHE A 81 1.57 -5.65 11.68
N ARG A 82 2.19 -6.81 11.77
CA ARG A 82 2.37 -7.56 13.02
C ARG A 82 3.82 -8.00 13.18
N THR A 83 4.47 -7.54 14.24
CA THR A 83 5.77 -8.09 14.64
C THR A 83 5.58 -9.50 15.16
N VAL A 84 6.31 -10.45 14.61
CA VAL A 84 6.36 -11.83 15.06
C VAL A 84 7.82 -12.24 15.34
N THR A 85 8.01 -13.03 16.39
CA THR A 85 9.32 -13.60 16.72
C THR A 85 9.31 -15.08 16.40
N GLU A 86 10.02 -15.48 15.36
CA GLU A 86 10.19 -16.88 14.96
C GLU A 86 11.66 -17.27 15.13
N HIS A 87 11.91 -18.33 15.91
CA HIS A 87 13.27 -18.82 16.19
C HIS A 87 14.25 -17.75 16.74
N GLY A 88 13.72 -16.76 17.49
CA GLY A 88 14.52 -15.66 18.06
C GLY A 88 14.83 -14.53 17.06
N VAL A 89 14.25 -14.55 15.87
CA VAL A 89 14.36 -13.49 14.87
C VAL A 89 13.04 -12.77 14.78
N GLU A 90 13.07 -11.45 14.94
CA GLU A 90 11.90 -10.60 14.73
C GLU A 90 11.72 -10.32 13.25
N SER A 91 10.48 -10.41 12.80
CA SER A 91 10.05 -10.02 11.44
C SER A 91 8.66 -9.42 11.48
N VAL A 92 8.37 -8.54 10.52
CA VAL A 92 7.02 -7.99 10.33
C VAL A 92 6.28 -8.85 9.34
N LYS A 93 5.11 -9.33 9.73
CA LYS A 93 4.15 -10.03 8.87
C LYS A 93 2.99 -9.10 8.56
N THR A 94 2.52 -9.13 7.32
CA THR A 94 1.37 -8.35 6.90
C THR A 94 0.15 -9.25 6.75
N MET A 95 -0.95 -8.90 7.42
CA MET A 95 -2.23 -9.61 7.26
C MET A 95 -2.73 -9.50 5.81
N GLY A 96 -3.21 -10.60 5.23
CA GLY A 96 -3.64 -10.69 3.84
C GLY A 96 -2.50 -10.78 2.80
N VAL A 97 -1.25 -10.87 3.27
CA VAL A 97 -0.04 -11.02 2.44
C VAL A 97 0.83 -12.18 2.94
N ASP A 98 1.09 -12.24 4.25
CA ASP A 98 1.94 -13.27 4.89
C ASP A 98 1.13 -14.19 5.81
N VAL A 99 0.00 -13.71 6.30
CA VAL A 99 -0.93 -14.41 7.19
C VAL A 99 -2.37 -14.03 6.84
N ASP A 100 -3.36 -14.76 7.38
CA ASP A 100 -4.77 -14.47 7.14
C ASP A 100 -5.12 -13.00 7.35
N GLY A 101 -5.82 -12.44 6.36
CA GLY A 101 -6.20 -11.04 6.28
C GLY A 101 -7.53 -10.71 6.95
N LEU A 102 -8.10 -9.61 6.50
CA LEU A 102 -9.21 -8.91 7.15
C LEU A 102 -10.56 -9.04 6.41
N LEU A 103 -10.65 -9.80 5.32
CA LEU A 103 -11.92 -10.03 4.59
C LEU A 103 -12.82 -11.03 5.36
N ARG A 104 -13.21 -10.61 6.57
CA ARG A 104 -14.05 -11.34 7.53
C ARG A 104 -14.84 -10.39 8.41
N ASP A 105 -16.03 -10.80 8.84
CA ASP A 105 -16.97 -9.97 9.61
C ASP A 105 -16.47 -9.60 11.02
N PHE A 106 -15.72 -10.49 11.69
CA PHE A 106 -15.12 -10.25 13.01
C PHE A 106 -13.66 -10.69 13.07
N THR A 107 -12.86 -9.90 13.77
CA THR A 107 -11.45 -10.20 14.02
C THR A 107 -11.09 -9.85 15.46
N CYS A 108 -10.27 -10.68 16.12
CA CYS A 108 -9.62 -10.35 17.39
C CYS A 108 -8.15 -10.01 17.13
N LEU A 109 -7.71 -8.87 17.62
CA LEU A 109 -6.40 -8.30 17.34
C LEU A 109 -5.77 -7.75 18.61
N PRO A 110 -4.42 -7.80 18.75
CA PRO A 110 -3.73 -7.04 19.78
C PRO A 110 -4.10 -5.57 19.72
N GLN A 111 -4.11 -4.89 20.88
CA GLN A 111 -4.51 -3.48 20.97
C GLN A 111 -3.65 -2.56 20.10
N GLU A 112 -2.36 -2.88 19.96
CA GLU A 112 -1.41 -2.13 19.13
C GLU A 112 -1.72 -2.15 17.63
N ASN A 113 -2.56 -3.09 17.17
CA ASN A 113 -3.03 -3.14 15.79
C ASN A 113 -4.32 -2.34 15.54
N VAL A 114 -4.94 -1.75 16.56
CA VAL A 114 -6.23 -1.09 16.46
C VAL A 114 -6.08 0.41 16.74
N PHE A 115 -6.46 1.26 15.81
CA PHE A 115 -6.28 2.70 15.91
C PHE A 115 -7.63 3.42 15.81
N ALA A 116 -7.98 4.22 16.83
CA ALA A 116 -9.18 5.02 16.81
C ALA A 116 -9.12 6.09 15.72
N LEU A 117 -10.22 6.26 14.98
CA LEU A 117 -10.32 7.25 13.91
C LEU A 117 -10.98 8.54 14.41
N PRO A 118 -10.41 9.73 14.12
CA PRO A 118 -11.07 11.01 14.30
C PRO A 118 -12.32 11.14 13.42
N ASP A 119 -13.32 11.90 13.88
CA ASP A 119 -14.59 12.11 13.16
C ASP A 119 -14.41 12.80 11.80
N GLY A 120 -13.32 13.55 11.59
CA GLY A 120 -13.05 14.28 10.35
C GLY A 120 -12.51 13.43 9.19
N ILE A 121 -12.24 12.14 9.40
CA ILE A 121 -11.78 11.21 8.36
C ILE A 121 -12.97 10.39 7.89
N THR A 122 -13.23 10.36 6.58
CA THR A 122 -14.29 9.50 6.00
C THR A 122 -13.85 8.04 5.95
N ASP A 123 -14.78 7.12 5.73
CA ASP A 123 -14.48 5.69 5.63
C ASP A 123 -13.60 5.39 4.40
N GLU A 124 -13.86 6.11 3.30
CA GLU A 124 -13.14 6.00 2.05
C GLU A 124 -11.71 6.53 2.17
N GLU A 125 -11.48 7.56 2.98
CA GLU A 125 -10.12 8.05 3.29
C GLU A 125 -9.37 7.09 4.21
N ALA A 126 -10.05 6.58 5.24
CA ALA A 126 -9.44 5.77 6.29
C ALA A 126 -8.74 4.52 5.75
N VAL A 127 -9.31 3.86 4.74
CA VAL A 127 -8.75 2.61 4.17
C VAL A 127 -7.40 2.80 3.47
N PHE A 128 -6.95 4.05 3.27
CA PHE A 128 -5.62 4.35 2.73
C PHE A 128 -4.55 4.58 3.80
N ALA A 129 -4.90 4.54 5.09
CA ALA A 129 -3.95 4.80 6.17
C ALA A 129 -2.72 3.88 6.12
N GLU A 130 -2.88 2.61 5.75
CA GLU A 130 -1.78 1.66 5.65
C GLU A 130 -0.80 1.99 4.51
N TYR A 131 -1.30 2.52 3.37
CA TYR A 131 -0.45 2.98 2.27
C TYR A 131 0.34 4.22 2.65
N ILE A 132 -0.27 5.13 3.43
CA ILE A 132 0.40 6.33 3.95
C ILE A 132 1.45 5.93 4.97
N ALA A 133 1.15 4.97 5.86
CA ALA A 133 2.11 4.43 6.82
C ALA A 133 3.32 3.79 6.12
N MET A 134 3.07 2.99 5.07
CA MET A 134 4.16 2.43 4.24
C MET A 134 4.95 3.54 3.54
N GLY A 135 4.28 4.57 3.02
CA GLY A 135 4.91 5.73 2.41
C GLY A 135 5.82 6.47 3.39
N ASN A 136 5.39 6.68 4.63
CA ASN A 136 6.22 7.29 5.67
C ASN A 136 7.51 6.47 5.89
N ASN A 137 7.40 5.14 6.03
CA ASN A 137 8.55 4.24 6.15
C ASN A 137 9.51 4.33 4.94
N VAL A 138 8.96 4.54 3.73
CA VAL A 138 9.80 4.81 2.56
C VAL A 138 10.60 6.09 2.78
N PHE A 139 9.97 7.19 3.16
CA PHE A 139 10.65 8.48 3.34
C PHE A 139 11.63 8.47 4.51
N GLU A 140 11.34 7.81 5.63
CA GLU A 140 12.28 7.63 6.73
C GLU A 140 13.54 6.83 6.33
N SER A 141 13.43 5.99 5.31
CA SER A 141 14.53 5.18 4.81
C SER A 141 15.48 5.93 3.87
N LEU A 142 15.14 7.16 3.45
CA LEU A 142 15.89 7.95 2.49
C LEU A 142 17.05 8.71 3.14
N ASP A 143 18.15 8.78 2.41
CA ASP A 143 19.28 9.68 2.71
C ASP A 143 19.23 10.84 1.69
N CYS A 144 18.36 11.81 1.95
CA CYS A 144 18.06 12.92 1.06
C CYS A 144 17.84 14.21 1.84
N GLU A 145 18.08 15.34 1.17
CA GLU A 145 17.83 16.67 1.70
C GLU A 145 16.56 17.28 1.09
N LYS A 146 15.95 18.23 1.80
CA LYS A 146 14.82 19.00 1.29
C LYS A 146 15.17 19.70 -0.02
N GLY A 147 14.29 19.59 -1.00
CA GLY A 147 14.52 20.09 -2.35
C GLY A 147 15.17 19.09 -3.31
N ASP A 148 15.57 17.91 -2.82
CA ASP A 148 16.07 16.84 -3.68
C ASP A 148 14.99 16.28 -4.58
N TYR A 149 15.39 15.80 -5.76
CA TYR A 149 14.50 15.24 -6.76
C TYR A 149 14.35 13.73 -6.54
N ILE A 150 13.10 13.28 -6.48
CA ILE A 150 12.74 11.86 -6.31
C ILE A 150 11.92 11.40 -7.51
N VAL A 151 12.43 10.44 -8.27
CA VAL A 151 11.65 9.75 -9.30
C VAL A 151 10.79 8.68 -8.64
N ILE A 152 9.48 8.69 -8.91
CA ILE A 152 8.54 7.66 -8.47
C ILE A 152 8.05 6.92 -9.71
N VAL A 153 8.38 5.63 -9.79
CA VAL A 153 8.00 4.77 -10.92
C VAL A 153 6.72 4.02 -10.58
N GLY A 154 5.66 4.32 -11.31
CA GLY A 154 4.33 3.78 -11.15
C GLY A 154 3.38 4.72 -10.40
N ALA A 155 2.32 5.19 -11.09
CA ALA A 155 1.18 5.92 -10.51
C ALA A 155 0.11 4.94 -9.98
N SER A 156 0.54 3.88 -9.27
CA SER A 156 -0.35 3.05 -8.47
C SER A 156 -0.92 3.84 -7.29
N THR A 157 -1.86 3.28 -6.53
CA THR A 157 -2.34 3.90 -5.27
C THR A 157 -1.16 4.33 -4.39
N LEU A 158 -0.16 3.43 -4.20
CA LEU A 158 1.04 3.75 -3.43
C LEU A 158 1.86 4.87 -4.09
N GLY A 159 2.08 4.81 -5.39
CA GLY A 159 2.88 5.81 -6.11
C GLY A 159 2.27 7.20 -6.06
N LEU A 160 0.94 7.32 -6.17
CA LEU A 160 0.21 8.58 -6.03
C LEU A 160 0.29 9.14 -4.61
N ILE A 161 0.20 8.29 -3.59
CA ILE A 161 0.39 8.69 -2.18
C ILE A 161 1.84 9.11 -1.94
N LEU A 162 2.83 8.35 -2.45
CA LEU A 162 4.25 8.71 -2.35
C LEU A 162 4.56 10.07 -3.00
N GLY A 163 3.93 10.39 -4.13
CA GLY A 163 4.08 11.71 -4.77
C GLY A 163 3.63 12.86 -3.88
N GLN A 164 2.49 12.71 -3.20
CA GLN A 164 1.96 13.69 -2.25
C GLN A 164 2.84 13.78 -0.99
N LEU A 165 3.26 12.64 -0.44
CA LEU A 165 4.18 12.59 0.70
C LEU A 165 5.53 13.24 0.35
N ALA A 166 6.07 13.03 -0.85
CA ALA A 166 7.28 13.71 -1.30
C ALA A 166 7.13 15.22 -1.22
N THR A 167 6.03 15.77 -1.75
CA THR A 167 5.72 17.20 -1.66
C THR A 167 5.58 17.66 -0.19
N TYR A 168 4.89 16.90 0.64
CA TYR A 168 4.73 17.19 2.07
C TYR A 168 6.08 17.25 2.81
N TYR A 169 6.97 16.29 2.54
CA TYR A 169 8.32 16.26 3.10
C TYR A 169 9.30 17.22 2.44
N GLN A 170 8.81 18.06 1.50
CA GLN A 170 9.57 19.10 0.79
C GLN A 170 10.63 18.54 -0.18
N PHE A 171 10.40 17.36 -0.74
CA PHE A 171 11.10 16.85 -1.91
C PHE A 171 10.42 17.29 -3.20
N VAL A 172 11.07 17.07 -4.33
CA VAL A 172 10.51 17.35 -5.66
C VAL A 172 10.20 16.04 -6.37
N PRO A 173 8.94 15.58 -6.36
CA PRO A 173 8.55 14.34 -7.03
C PRO A 173 8.55 14.47 -8.54
N ILE A 174 9.01 13.42 -9.24
CA ILE A 174 8.88 13.21 -10.68
C ILE A 174 8.16 11.87 -10.85
N LEU A 175 6.87 11.89 -11.14
CA LEU A 175 6.05 10.69 -11.25
C LEU A 175 6.08 10.14 -12.68
N VAL A 176 6.33 8.85 -12.82
CA VAL A 176 6.45 8.16 -14.11
C VAL A 176 5.40 7.06 -14.22
N ASP A 177 4.51 7.16 -15.22
CA ASP A 177 3.55 6.10 -15.55
C ASP A 177 3.16 6.14 -17.04
N MET A 178 2.71 5.00 -17.58
CA MET A 178 2.18 4.91 -18.94
C MET A 178 0.71 5.35 -19.01
N ASP A 179 -0.01 5.36 -17.89
CA ASP A 179 -1.42 5.71 -17.79
C ASP A 179 -1.58 7.23 -17.67
N ALA A 180 -2.07 7.84 -18.74
CA ALA A 180 -2.27 9.29 -18.80
C ALA A 180 -3.36 9.80 -17.82
N GLU A 181 -4.37 8.97 -17.49
CA GLU A 181 -5.43 9.37 -16.56
C GLU A 181 -4.89 9.44 -15.14
N LYS A 182 -4.03 8.50 -14.75
CA LYS A 182 -3.35 8.51 -13.45
C LYS A 182 -2.37 9.69 -13.32
N LEU A 183 -1.64 10.01 -14.38
CA LEU A 183 -0.79 11.19 -14.40
C LEU A 183 -1.60 12.48 -14.29
N ALA A 184 -2.74 12.57 -14.98
CA ALA A 184 -3.64 13.72 -14.87
C ALA A 184 -4.27 13.84 -13.46
N LEU A 185 -4.50 12.72 -12.77
CA LEU A 185 -4.93 12.73 -11.36
C LEU A 185 -3.81 13.26 -10.45
N ALA A 186 -2.57 12.83 -10.68
CA ALA A 186 -1.41 13.32 -9.95
C ALA A 186 -1.22 14.85 -10.09
N GLU A 187 -1.40 15.37 -11.30
CA GLU A 187 -1.32 16.83 -11.55
C GLU A 187 -2.40 17.61 -10.79
N LYS A 188 -3.61 17.07 -10.62
CA LYS A 188 -4.67 17.67 -9.79
C LYS A 188 -4.30 17.72 -8.30
N TRP A 189 -3.38 16.89 -7.85
CA TRP A 189 -2.87 16.83 -6.48
C TRP A 189 -1.50 17.48 -6.34
N ASP A 190 -1.21 18.46 -7.20
CA ASP A 190 0.01 19.29 -7.18
C ASP A 190 1.32 18.50 -7.35
N ILE A 191 1.28 17.30 -7.93
CA ILE A 191 2.48 16.60 -8.39
C ILE A 191 2.86 17.18 -9.76
N TYR A 192 3.74 18.17 -9.73
CA TYR A 192 4.01 19.03 -10.87
C TYR A 192 4.73 18.35 -12.05
N TYR A 193 5.65 17.41 -11.76
CA TYR A 193 6.38 16.71 -12.81
C TYR A 193 5.82 15.31 -13.03
N THR A 194 5.16 15.12 -14.17
CA THR A 194 4.66 13.84 -14.64
C THR A 194 5.33 13.49 -15.96
N LEU A 195 5.73 12.22 -16.12
CA LEU A 195 6.40 11.72 -17.32
C LEU A 195 5.73 10.43 -17.80
N ASN A 196 5.41 10.37 -19.11
CA ASN A 196 4.88 9.16 -19.71
C ASN A 196 5.93 8.53 -20.65
N PRO A 197 6.45 7.34 -20.33
CA PRO A 197 7.51 6.68 -21.09
C PRO A 197 7.12 6.31 -22.53
N THR A 198 5.84 6.37 -22.89
CA THR A 198 5.37 6.09 -24.25
C THR A 198 5.85 7.15 -25.25
N TYR A 199 6.00 8.39 -24.80
CA TYR A 199 6.41 9.52 -25.64
C TYR A 199 7.52 10.41 -25.03
N ASP A 200 7.87 10.20 -23.74
CA ASP A 200 8.97 10.91 -23.10
C ASP A 200 10.25 10.06 -23.14
N ASN A 201 11.36 10.68 -23.52
CA ASN A 201 12.67 10.12 -23.20
C ASN A 201 12.99 10.43 -21.74
N LEU A 202 12.79 9.45 -20.87
CA LEU A 202 12.84 9.63 -19.40
C LEU A 202 14.19 10.19 -18.93
N GLU A 203 15.32 9.65 -19.42
CA GLU A 203 16.65 10.11 -18.99
C GLU A 203 16.84 11.59 -19.33
N ARG A 204 16.54 11.98 -20.57
CA ARG A 204 16.63 13.37 -21.02
C ARG A 204 15.70 14.31 -20.23
N ARG A 205 14.46 13.84 -19.95
CA ARG A 205 13.48 14.65 -19.24
C ARG A 205 13.89 14.86 -17.77
N VAL A 206 14.30 13.79 -17.08
CA VAL A 206 14.82 13.88 -15.71
C VAL A 206 16.04 14.79 -15.65
N GLU A 207 17.00 14.64 -16.60
CA GLU A 207 18.17 15.52 -16.69
C GLU A 207 17.76 17.00 -16.85
N GLN A 208 16.78 17.30 -17.70
CA GLN A 208 16.27 18.67 -17.87
C GLN A 208 15.63 19.22 -16.61
N ILE A 209 14.78 18.43 -15.94
CA ILE A 209 14.08 18.83 -14.72
C ILE A 209 15.08 19.11 -13.58
N THR A 210 16.09 18.24 -13.43
CA THR A 210 17.08 18.33 -12.35
C THR A 210 18.24 19.28 -12.65
N GLY A 211 18.24 19.95 -13.80
CA GLY A 211 19.34 20.84 -14.21
C GLY A 211 20.64 20.10 -14.49
N GLY A 212 20.55 18.89 -15.08
CA GLY A 212 21.70 18.09 -15.55
C GLY A 212 22.25 17.11 -14.51
N ARG A 213 21.59 16.92 -13.34
CA ARG A 213 22.13 16.11 -12.24
C ARG A 213 21.59 14.70 -12.12
N MET A 214 20.43 14.37 -12.66
CA MET A 214 19.60 13.21 -12.36
C MET A 214 18.98 13.27 -10.96
N SER A 215 18.08 12.32 -10.62
CA SER A 215 17.44 12.27 -9.30
C SER A 215 18.36 11.70 -8.22
N GLU A 216 18.12 12.06 -7.00
CA GLU A 216 18.78 11.49 -5.81
C GLU A 216 18.29 10.06 -5.55
N VAL A 217 16.99 9.83 -5.73
CA VAL A 217 16.33 8.56 -5.46
C VAL A 217 15.40 8.17 -6.60
N ALA A 218 15.26 6.88 -6.86
CA ALA A 218 14.11 6.33 -7.58
C ALA A 218 13.36 5.35 -6.67
N ILE A 219 12.06 5.59 -6.46
CA ILE A 219 11.15 4.73 -5.72
C ILE A 219 10.34 3.92 -6.74
N ILE A 220 10.40 2.61 -6.65
CA ILE A 220 9.66 1.70 -7.52
C ILE A 220 8.38 1.28 -6.81
N ALA A 221 7.27 1.91 -7.18
CA ALA A 221 5.93 1.68 -6.64
C ALA A 221 4.99 0.97 -7.65
N GLY A 222 5.53 0.56 -8.80
CA GLY A 222 4.80 -0.14 -9.86
C GLY A 222 5.74 -0.58 -10.99
N GLU A 223 5.18 -1.21 -12.01
CA GLU A 223 5.93 -1.79 -13.13
C GLU A 223 5.79 -0.97 -14.44
N SER A 224 5.64 0.35 -14.32
CA SER A 224 5.45 1.24 -15.48
C SER A 224 6.68 1.32 -16.41
N VAL A 225 7.87 1.03 -15.88
CA VAL A 225 9.09 0.86 -16.67
C VAL A 225 9.96 -0.26 -16.07
N PRO A 226 10.85 -0.89 -16.87
CA PRO A 226 11.80 -1.87 -16.34
C PRO A 226 12.71 -1.27 -15.27
N LEU A 227 13.05 -2.07 -14.24
CA LEU A 227 13.95 -1.65 -13.15
C LEU A 227 15.26 -1.05 -13.66
N ASN A 228 15.86 -1.64 -14.69
CA ASN A 228 17.08 -1.12 -15.29
C ASN A 228 16.93 0.28 -15.89
N THR A 229 15.73 0.68 -16.30
CA THR A 229 15.45 2.08 -16.69
C THR A 229 15.52 2.99 -15.48
N ALA A 230 14.90 2.60 -14.36
CA ALA A 230 14.95 3.39 -13.14
C ALA A 230 16.39 3.58 -12.60
N LEU A 231 17.26 2.55 -12.70
CA LEU A 231 18.67 2.66 -12.31
C LEU A 231 19.41 3.78 -13.07
N ARG A 232 18.98 4.09 -14.32
CA ARG A 232 19.60 5.15 -15.12
C ARG A 232 19.10 6.54 -14.75
N LEU A 233 17.90 6.66 -14.15
CA LEU A 233 17.30 7.94 -13.77
C LEU A 233 17.91 8.52 -12.48
N VAL A 234 18.72 7.75 -11.75
CA VAL A 234 19.35 8.14 -10.49
C VAL A 234 20.80 8.54 -10.71
N LYS A 235 21.26 9.57 -9.98
CA LYS A 235 22.67 10.00 -10.00
C LYS A 235 23.61 8.93 -9.42
N SER A 236 24.93 9.12 -9.57
CA SER A 236 25.91 8.29 -8.85
C SER A 236 25.78 8.48 -7.35
N GLN A 237 25.96 7.40 -6.59
CA GLN A 237 25.75 7.33 -5.13
C GLN A 237 24.29 7.57 -4.68
N GLY A 238 23.32 7.51 -5.60
CA GLY A 238 21.91 7.62 -5.29
C GLY A 238 21.29 6.32 -4.79
N GLN A 239 19.98 6.37 -4.53
CA GLN A 239 19.25 5.26 -3.92
C GLN A 239 18.15 4.73 -4.84
N ILE A 240 17.90 3.44 -4.76
CA ILE A 240 16.76 2.74 -5.36
C ILE A 240 15.94 2.13 -4.23
N ILE A 241 14.68 2.51 -4.11
CA ILE A 241 13.76 1.94 -3.13
C ILE A 241 12.74 1.08 -3.87
N LEU A 242 12.67 -0.20 -3.52
CA LEU A 242 11.63 -1.10 -3.98
C LEU A 242 10.50 -1.03 -2.95
N ALA A 243 9.40 -0.36 -3.29
CA ALA A 243 8.30 -0.08 -2.38
C ALA A 243 7.05 -0.89 -2.72
N GLY A 244 6.40 -1.45 -1.71
CA GLY A 244 5.15 -2.21 -1.83
C GLY A 244 5.33 -3.70 -1.62
N TYR A 245 4.22 -4.44 -1.73
CA TYR A 245 4.18 -5.86 -1.37
C TYR A 245 4.74 -6.79 -2.45
N VAL A 246 4.61 -6.45 -3.74
CA VAL A 246 5.01 -7.32 -4.85
C VAL A 246 5.49 -6.51 -6.03
N LEU A 247 6.68 -6.84 -6.50
CA LEU A 247 7.07 -6.66 -7.88
C LEU A 247 6.82 -8.00 -8.58
N LYS A 248 5.82 -8.06 -9.44
CA LYS A 248 5.26 -9.32 -10.00
C LYS A 248 6.24 -10.14 -10.84
N SER A 249 7.36 -9.56 -11.29
CA SER A 249 8.28 -10.22 -12.19
C SER A 249 9.70 -10.30 -11.64
N LYS A 250 10.33 -11.46 -11.82
CA LYS A 250 11.78 -11.58 -11.70
C LYS A 250 12.41 -10.80 -12.85
N GLN A 251 12.81 -9.56 -12.59
CA GLN A 251 13.48 -8.72 -13.59
C GLN A 251 15.00 -8.92 -13.54
N PRO A 252 15.67 -9.02 -14.69
CA PRO A 252 17.12 -8.98 -14.72
C PRO A 252 17.60 -7.61 -14.25
N VAL A 253 18.61 -7.60 -13.36
CA VAL A 253 19.17 -6.37 -12.80
C VAL A 253 20.55 -6.14 -13.42
N ASP A 254 20.76 -4.93 -13.94
CA ASP A 254 22.05 -4.51 -14.50
C ASP A 254 23.03 -4.14 -13.36
N THR A 255 23.77 -5.16 -12.92
CA THR A 255 24.72 -5.01 -11.81
C THR A 255 25.91 -4.11 -12.17
N ASP A 256 26.23 -3.95 -13.47
CA ASP A 256 27.30 -3.05 -13.91
C ASP A 256 26.92 -1.57 -13.67
N VAL A 257 25.66 -1.20 -13.91
CA VAL A 257 25.15 0.14 -13.58
C VAL A 257 25.20 0.39 -12.07
N ILE A 258 24.78 -0.60 -11.27
CA ILE A 258 24.81 -0.49 -9.80
C ILE A 258 26.24 -0.27 -9.32
N LEU A 259 27.19 -1.07 -9.79
CA LEU A 259 28.61 -0.95 -9.41
C LEU A 259 29.22 0.38 -9.87
N LYS A 260 29.03 0.78 -11.12
CA LYS A 260 29.59 2.02 -11.67
C LYS A 260 29.05 3.27 -11.01
N LYS A 261 27.75 3.28 -10.71
CA LYS A 261 27.10 4.39 -10.02
C LYS A 261 27.20 4.29 -8.50
N GLN A 262 27.67 3.17 -7.94
CA GLN A 262 27.72 2.93 -6.48
C GLN A 262 26.35 3.11 -5.82
N LEU A 263 25.26 2.54 -6.44
CA LEU A 263 23.91 2.69 -5.98
C LEU A 263 23.64 1.86 -4.72
N VAL A 264 22.78 2.40 -3.83
CA VAL A 264 22.22 1.67 -2.70
C VAL A 264 20.81 1.21 -3.11
N MET A 265 20.49 -0.09 -2.91
CA MET A 265 19.14 -0.63 -3.13
C MET A 265 18.56 -1.11 -1.81
N ARG A 266 17.30 -0.74 -1.54
CA ARG A 266 16.57 -1.12 -0.34
C ARG A 266 15.14 -1.53 -0.67
N GLY A 267 14.61 -2.55 0.02
CA GLY A 267 13.19 -2.90 0.01
C GLY A 267 12.45 -2.26 1.19
N VAL A 268 11.24 -1.77 0.96
CA VAL A 268 10.29 -1.30 1.98
C VAL A 268 8.92 -1.88 1.64
N CYS A 269 8.38 -2.74 2.51
CA CYS A 269 7.14 -3.47 2.25
C CYS A 269 6.10 -3.36 3.38
N ASN A 270 6.32 -2.52 4.38
CA ASN A 270 5.37 -2.31 5.47
C ASN A 270 5.43 -0.88 6.02
N GLY A 271 4.42 -0.52 6.83
CA GLY A 271 4.30 0.76 7.51
C GLY A 271 4.24 0.59 9.04
N GLU A 272 4.95 -0.41 9.59
CA GLU A 272 4.97 -0.63 11.03
C GLU A 272 5.46 0.61 11.77
N GLY A 273 4.75 0.96 12.87
CA GLY A 273 5.06 2.16 13.66
C GLY A 273 4.41 3.45 13.12
N GLU A 274 4.02 3.52 11.84
CA GLU A 274 3.62 4.74 11.16
C GLU A 274 2.10 4.99 11.07
N MET A 275 1.26 4.11 11.61
CA MET A 275 -0.21 4.26 11.52
C MET A 275 -0.73 5.54 12.16
N SER A 276 -0.19 5.95 13.32
CA SER A 276 -0.61 7.20 13.99
C SER A 276 -0.27 8.44 13.15
N SER A 277 0.91 8.45 12.53
CA SER A 277 1.33 9.50 11.61
C SER A 277 0.44 9.55 10.37
N ALA A 278 0.12 8.39 9.78
CA ALA A 278 -0.79 8.27 8.64
C ALA A 278 -2.19 8.82 8.93
N ILE A 279 -2.77 8.46 10.08
CA ILE A 279 -4.07 8.96 10.53
C ILE A 279 -4.02 10.48 10.72
N ASN A 280 -2.94 11.01 11.28
CA ASN A 280 -2.77 12.46 11.44
C ASN A 280 -2.71 13.19 10.10
N LEU A 281 -2.03 12.64 9.09
CA LEU A 281 -1.96 13.20 7.73
C LEU A 281 -3.34 13.21 7.06
N LEU A 282 -4.14 12.15 7.21
CA LEU A 282 -5.53 12.10 6.73
C LEU A 282 -6.42 13.11 7.46
N ALA A 283 -6.33 13.19 8.80
CA ALA A 283 -7.13 14.12 9.59
C ALA A 283 -6.87 15.59 9.21
N ASN A 284 -5.63 15.92 8.86
CA ASN A 284 -5.22 17.26 8.40
C ASN A 284 -5.40 17.47 6.89
N LYS A 285 -6.00 16.50 6.16
CA LYS A 285 -6.25 16.57 4.70
C LYS A 285 -4.98 16.84 3.89
N VAL A 286 -3.86 16.30 4.33
CA VAL A 286 -2.57 16.41 3.62
C VAL A 286 -2.55 15.50 2.40
N ILE A 287 -3.22 14.35 2.49
CA ILE A 287 -3.27 13.34 1.43
C ILE A 287 -4.66 13.31 0.81
N HIS A 288 -4.72 13.50 -0.49
CA HIS A 288 -5.92 13.35 -1.30
C HIS A 288 -6.11 11.89 -1.70
N THR A 289 -7.34 11.41 -1.59
CA THR A 289 -7.70 10.01 -1.90
C THR A 289 -8.88 9.91 -2.86
N GLU A 290 -9.45 11.05 -3.27
CA GLU A 290 -10.60 11.12 -4.16
C GLU A 290 -10.31 10.52 -5.54
N GLY A 291 -11.09 9.51 -5.92
CA GLY A 291 -10.91 8.81 -7.20
C GLY A 291 -9.92 7.65 -7.16
N LEU A 292 -9.34 7.31 -5.99
CA LEU A 292 -8.56 6.09 -5.82
C LEU A 292 -9.44 4.84 -5.71
N ILE A 293 -10.64 4.96 -5.12
CA ILE A 293 -11.66 3.91 -5.13
C ILE A 293 -12.48 4.08 -6.41
N ASP A 294 -12.52 3.06 -7.23
CA ASP A 294 -13.24 3.06 -8.50
C ASP A 294 -14.52 2.22 -8.48
N HIS A 295 -14.66 1.31 -7.51
CA HIS A 295 -15.84 0.47 -7.35
C HIS A 295 -16.15 0.18 -5.89
N GLU A 296 -17.44 -0.06 -5.62
CA GLU A 296 -17.92 -0.59 -4.34
C GLU A 296 -18.74 -1.86 -4.62
N ILE A 297 -18.58 -2.85 -3.74
CA ILE A 297 -19.32 -4.12 -3.79
C ILE A 297 -19.74 -4.54 -2.38
N ASP A 298 -20.75 -5.38 -2.28
CA ASP A 298 -21.10 -6.01 -1.02
C ASP A 298 -20.21 -7.25 -0.76
N PHE A 299 -20.00 -7.58 0.52
CA PHE A 299 -19.21 -8.74 0.93
C PHE A 299 -19.63 -10.03 0.22
N GLU A 300 -20.94 -10.21 -0.02
CA GLU A 300 -21.49 -11.41 -0.67
C GLU A 300 -21.15 -11.48 -2.17
N ASP A 301 -20.83 -10.36 -2.82
CA ASP A 301 -20.44 -10.30 -4.23
C ASP A 301 -18.94 -10.54 -4.48
N PHE A 302 -18.16 -10.80 -3.42
CA PHE A 302 -16.71 -11.03 -3.51
C PHE A 302 -16.30 -12.10 -4.54
N PRO A 303 -16.98 -13.27 -4.67
CA PRO A 303 -16.63 -14.26 -5.70
C PRO A 303 -16.73 -13.71 -7.12
N LYS A 304 -17.73 -12.87 -7.40
CA LYS A 304 -17.87 -12.22 -8.72
C LYS A 304 -16.73 -11.24 -8.99
N PHE A 305 -16.30 -10.51 -7.95
CA PHE A 305 -15.14 -9.63 -8.04
C PHE A 305 -13.86 -10.42 -8.39
N VAL A 306 -13.64 -11.57 -7.75
CA VAL A 306 -12.49 -12.45 -8.07
C VAL A 306 -12.55 -12.91 -9.53
N ASP A 307 -13.72 -13.40 -10.00
CA ASP A 307 -13.92 -13.84 -11.37
C ASP A 307 -13.64 -12.73 -12.39
N GLU A 308 -14.07 -11.50 -12.08
CA GLU A 308 -13.82 -10.34 -12.95
C GLU A 308 -12.36 -9.93 -12.97
N CYS A 309 -11.65 -9.96 -11.83
CA CYS A 309 -10.22 -9.69 -11.76
C CYS A 309 -9.40 -10.72 -12.53
N VAL A 310 -9.78 -11.99 -12.46
CA VAL A 310 -9.13 -13.07 -13.25
C VAL A 310 -9.32 -12.83 -14.74
N LYS A 311 -10.52 -12.43 -15.15
CA LYS A 311 -10.87 -12.18 -16.55
C LYS A 311 -10.28 -10.88 -17.10
N TYR A 312 -10.19 -9.85 -16.24
CA TYR A 312 -9.74 -8.51 -16.58
C TYR A 312 -8.77 -7.96 -15.51
N PRO A 313 -7.49 -8.39 -15.49
CA PRO A 313 -6.55 -8.11 -14.39
C PRO A 313 -6.28 -6.61 -14.11
N HIS A 314 -6.61 -5.72 -15.05
CA HIS A 314 -6.36 -4.28 -14.92
C HIS A 314 -7.66 -3.46 -14.82
N LYS A 315 -8.81 -4.13 -14.64
CA LYS A 315 -10.11 -3.45 -14.61
C LYS A 315 -10.28 -2.58 -13.37
N PHE A 316 -9.75 -3.04 -12.23
CA PHE A 316 -9.96 -2.39 -10.93
C PHE A 316 -8.63 -1.89 -10.35
N ASN A 317 -8.60 -0.63 -9.93
CA ASN A 317 -7.49 -0.08 -9.13
C ASN A 317 -7.72 -0.40 -7.66
N LYS A 318 -8.86 0.04 -7.09
CA LYS A 318 -9.24 -0.20 -5.70
C LYS A 318 -10.74 -0.37 -5.58
N VAL A 319 -11.16 -1.48 -5.00
CA VAL A 319 -12.56 -1.82 -4.74
C VAL A 319 -12.79 -1.78 -3.24
N LEU A 320 -13.85 -1.10 -2.82
CA LEU A 320 -14.30 -1.08 -1.44
C LEU A 320 -15.36 -2.15 -1.24
N ILE A 321 -15.12 -3.07 -0.33
CA ILE A 321 -16.03 -4.17 0.02
C ILE A 321 -16.76 -3.80 1.29
N ASN A 322 -18.09 -3.66 1.20
CA ASN A 322 -18.96 -3.26 2.29
C ASN A 322 -19.46 -4.51 3.05
N PHE A 323 -19.47 -4.42 4.37
CA PHE A 323 -20.05 -5.42 5.28
C PHE A 323 -21.34 -4.84 5.90
N ASP A 324 -22.38 -5.67 6.02
CA ASP A 324 -23.66 -5.31 6.68
C ASP A 324 -23.52 -5.13 8.21
#